data_2b3a343f4373347b6be32b61324bb778
#
_entry.id   2b3a343f4373347b6be32b61324bb778
#
_cell.length_a   1.000
_cell.length_b   1.000
_cell.length_c   1.000
_cell.angle_alpha   90.00
_cell.angle_beta   90.00
_cell.angle_gamma   90.00
#
_symmetry.space_group_name_H-M   'P 1'
#
loop_
_entity.id
_entity.type
_entity.pdbx_description
1 polymer ?
#
loop_
_entity_poly.entity_id
_entity_poly.type
_entity_poly.pdbx_seq_one_letter_code
_entity_poly.pdbx_strand_id
1 'polypeptide(L)'
;MGTGKFVTVYPGVWTEREKPYAEEYFAKIKELEDRGPIDVQALISGKIEKGTQGFSNVLEVKEDMMLYNAKKYDPDNKLYQDDEYAKSLGYKAKIAMPAFAAHDDSFLTAFNGKARDFLAVTGLHHEIEQLLPVYAGDTLYLVKDKLELIDLTPEEGSIYRNLVLKCYGSVYNQNGEKVIEVLFSARENLKSYEDPADMGNQRGWESPDWWTRPEHYYTDEEWQEIFDTWAKENYRGDEILYWEDVNVGDMPNVTIDGPIHASCNPTPPYGMAVGGSRTMKELADPAVRAKMTRDPKFGVYVPADMTEWDPEVPPYDDPRAKMGPPSGVGGPPPKEIKRSIFINFLGRDFAIHHINNWMGTHGWIQNIRWGIMTHPVEQGFDFPKNTSVCEMIEKIPACAGKKCNTHGLQYDVMKIHSQVYDKYEKDGEHFVELGFWITTINDDEIYEEGGATIKLPSRG
;
A
#
# COMPACT_ATOMS: atom_id res chain seq x y z
N MET A 1 -4.34 -3.70 37.60
CA MET A 1 -5.23 -4.30 36.58
C MET A 1 -6.30 -3.27 36.31
N GLY A 2 -6.48 -2.91 35.06
CA GLY A 2 -7.50 -1.93 34.67
C GLY A 2 -8.90 -2.46 34.92
N THR A 3 -9.87 -1.57 34.96
CA THR A 3 -11.27 -1.90 35.29
C THR A 3 -12.04 -2.51 34.13
N GLY A 4 -11.47 -2.50 32.91
CA GLY A 4 -12.13 -2.95 31.68
C GLY A 4 -13.41 -2.17 31.31
N LYS A 5 -13.59 -1.00 31.91
CA LYS A 5 -14.77 -0.17 31.69
C LYS A 5 -14.56 0.75 30.50
N PHE A 6 -15.53 0.75 29.58
CA PHE A 6 -15.50 1.59 28.38
C PHE A 6 -16.31 2.88 28.58
N VAL A 7 -15.89 3.92 27.93
CA VAL A 7 -16.61 5.20 27.81
C VAL A 7 -17.34 5.20 26.47
N THR A 8 -18.60 5.53 26.46
CA THR A 8 -19.34 5.79 25.21
C THR A 8 -18.90 7.14 24.64
N VAL A 9 -18.48 7.13 23.39
CA VAL A 9 -18.09 8.34 22.62
C VAL A 9 -19.15 8.68 21.60
N TYR A 10 -19.28 9.95 21.27
CA TYR A 10 -20.25 10.51 20.35
C TYR A 10 -19.58 11.37 19.28
N PRO A 11 -20.13 11.49 18.07
CA PRO A 11 -19.53 12.28 17.01
C PRO A 11 -19.38 13.75 17.44
N GLY A 12 -18.20 14.31 17.17
CA GLY A 12 -17.88 15.70 17.51
C GLY A 12 -17.71 16.02 19.00
N VAL A 13 -17.96 15.06 19.91
CA VAL A 13 -17.82 15.24 21.36
C VAL A 13 -16.58 14.50 21.84
N TRP A 14 -15.52 15.27 22.16
CA TRP A 14 -14.24 14.73 22.58
C TRP A 14 -14.17 14.56 24.09
N THR A 15 -13.74 13.41 24.56
CA THR A 15 -13.45 13.18 25.98
C THR A 15 -12.22 14.00 26.40
N GLU A 16 -12.05 14.25 27.70
CA GLU A 16 -10.89 15.00 28.23
C GLU A 16 -9.56 14.38 27.80
N ARG A 17 -9.55 13.10 27.56
CA ARG A 17 -8.40 12.35 27.12
C ARG A 17 -8.12 12.51 25.63
N GLU A 18 -9.16 12.61 24.81
CA GLU A 18 -9.07 12.76 23.36
C GLU A 18 -8.78 14.22 22.94
N LYS A 19 -9.20 15.19 23.75
CA LYS A 19 -9.04 16.63 23.45
C LYS A 19 -7.64 17.03 22.98
N PRO A 20 -6.54 16.62 23.62
CA PRO A 20 -5.21 17.03 23.16
C PRO A 20 -4.89 16.56 21.73
N TYR A 21 -5.45 15.43 21.31
CA TYR A 21 -5.26 14.90 19.96
C TYR A 21 -6.14 15.61 18.96
N ALA A 22 -7.40 15.83 19.32
CA ALA A 22 -8.33 16.59 18.51
C ALA A 22 -7.81 18.01 18.25
N GLU A 23 -7.29 18.68 19.29
CA GLU A 23 -6.68 20.00 19.18
C GLU A 23 -5.45 19.99 18.25
N GLU A 24 -4.60 18.97 18.35
CA GLU A 24 -3.45 18.81 17.45
C GLU A 24 -3.90 18.61 16.00
N TYR A 25 -4.91 17.78 15.76
CA TYR A 25 -5.45 17.54 14.42
C TYR A 25 -6.01 18.81 13.81
N PHE A 26 -6.87 19.50 14.54
CA PHE A 26 -7.47 20.75 14.07
C PHE A 26 -6.46 21.86 13.87
N ALA A 27 -5.43 21.94 14.73
CA ALA A 27 -4.35 22.92 14.55
C ALA A 27 -3.59 22.69 13.25
N LYS A 28 -3.27 21.44 12.91
CA LYS A 28 -2.57 21.12 11.66
C LYS A 28 -3.43 21.31 10.42
N ILE A 29 -4.71 20.92 10.49
CA ILE A 29 -5.68 21.20 9.42
C ILE A 29 -5.71 22.70 9.15
N LYS A 30 -5.89 23.50 10.23
CA LYS A 30 -5.94 24.95 10.12
C LYS A 30 -4.64 25.57 9.60
N GLU A 31 -3.47 25.05 10.01
CA GLU A 31 -2.18 25.52 9.52
C GLU A 31 -2.10 25.44 7.98
N LEU A 32 -2.55 24.29 7.42
CA LEU A 32 -2.52 24.10 5.97
C LEU A 32 -3.59 24.92 5.25
N GLU A 33 -4.77 25.07 5.83
CA GLU A 33 -5.83 25.93 5.30
C GLU A 33 -5.39 27.40 5.27
N ASP A 34 -4.82 27.90 6.37
CA ASP A 34 -4.34 29.29 6.49
C ASP A 34 -3.15 29.57 5.56
N ARG A 35 -2.30 28.57 5.33
CA ARG A 35 -1.18 28.67 4.37
C ARG A 35 -1.69 28.83 2.92
N GLY A 36 -2.74 28.09 2.56
CA GLY A 36 -3.17 27.90 1.17
C GLY A 36 -2.12 27.14 0.32
N PRO A 37 -2.04 27.36 -1.00
CA PRO A 37 -1.02 26.74 -1.84
C PRO A 37 0.40 27.07 -1.37
N ILE A 38 1.31 26.07 -1.42
CA ILE A 38 2.70 26.27 -1.03
C ILE A 38 3.43 27.15 -2.05
N ASP A 39 4.32 28.01 -1.57
CA ASP A 39 5.27 28.72 -2.45
C ASP A 39 6.37 27.76 -2.88
N VAL A 40 6.22 27.18 -4.06
CA VAL A 40 7.15 26.17 -4.62
C VAL A 40 8.55 26.74 -4.78
N GLN A 41 8.71 28.02 -5.15
CA GLN A 41 10.03 28.64 -5.29
C GLN A 41 10.72 28.85 -3.94
N ALA A 42 9.97 29.20 -2.92
CA ALA A 42 10.49 29.25 -1.55
C ALA A 42 10.87 27.85 -1.04
N LEU A 43 10.06 26.83 -1.39
CA LEU A 43 10.32 25.43 -1.02
C LEU A 43 11.67 24.95 -1.61
N ILE A 44 11.81 24.98 -2.93
CA ILE A 44 13.02 24.45 -3.61
C ILE A 44 14.28 25.28 -3.31
N SER A 45 14.15 26.56 -2.99
CA SER A 45 15.27 27.42 -2.59
C SER A 45 15.67 27.26 -1.11
N GLY A 46 15.02 26.37 -0.36
CA GLY A 46 15.32 26.10 1.05
C GLY A 46 14.87 27.19 2.02
N LYS A 47 13.95 28.08 1.62
CA LYS A 47 13.39 29.10 2.51
C LYS A 47 12.29 28.58 3.42
N ILE A 48 11.68 27.43 3.06
CA ILE A 48 10.69 26.74 3.89
C ILE A 48 11.41 25.61 4.63
N GLU A 49 11.35 25.64 5.94
CA GLU A 49 11.97 24.61 6.80
C GLU A 49 11.14 23.33 6.78
N LYS A 50 11.84 22.18 6.70
CA LYS A 50 11.21 20.86 6.83
C LYS A 50 10.45 20.73 8.15
N GLY A 51 9.24 20.20 8.07
CA GLY A 51 8.33 20.08 9.22
C GLY A 51 7.40 21.28 9.41
N THR A 52 7.54 22.33 8.59
CA THR A 52 6.66 23.51 8.64
C THR A 52 5.85 23.63 7.35
N GLN A 53 4.73 24.32 7.41
CA GLN A 53 3.89 24.63 6.23
C GLN A 53 3.54 23.41 5.37
N GLY A 54 3.44 22.22 5.97
CA GLY A 54 3.18 20.98 5.24
C GLY A 54 4.38 20.38 4.51
N PHE A 55 5.55 21.04 4.46
CA PHE A 55 6.75 20.45 3.89
C PHE A 55 7.22 19.29 4.77
N SER A 56 7.03 18.06 4.31
CA SER A 56 7.24 16.87 5.14
C SER A 56 8.60 16.25 4.94
N ASN A 57 9.09 16.16 3.71
CA ASN A 57 10.36 15.51 3.43
C ASN A 57 10.99 15.97 2.12
N VAL A 58 12.28 15.66 1.96
CA VAL A 58 13.03 15.77 0.72
C VAL A 58 13.70 14.43 0.43
N LEU A 59 13.63 14.00 -0.81
CA LEU A 59 14.19 12.74 -1.29
C LEU A 59 15.16 13.01 -2.44
N GLU A 60 16.42 12.67 -2.27
CA GLU A 60 17.37 12.59 -3.37
C GLU A 60 17.23 11.23 -4.05
N VAL A 61 16.81 11.23 -5.29
CA VAL A 61 16.57 10.01 -6.07
C VAL A 61 17.91 9.42 -6.52
N LYS A 62 18.29 8.31 -5.93
CA LYS A 62 19.52 7.59 -6.30
C LYS A 62 19.21 6.46 -7.25
N GLU A 63 20.12 6.19 -8.17
CA GLU A 63 19.96 5.14 -9.17
C GLU A 63 19.82 3.75 -8.54
N ASP A 64 20.62 3.46 -7.51
CA ASP A 64 20.59 2.18 -6.80
C ASP A 64 19.23 1.93 -6.11
N MET A 65 18.59 2.99 -5.62
CA MET A 65 17.24 2.91 -5.04
C MET A 65 16.18 2.58 -6.10
N MET A 66 16.25 3.26 -7.25
CA MET A 66 15.35 2.98 -8.36
C MET A 66 15.50 1.55 -8.87
N LEU A 67 16.74 1.12 -9.10
CA LEU A 67 17.06 -0.23 -9.56
C LEU A 67 16.67 -1.30 -8.54
N TYR A 68 16.85 -1.03 -7.24
CA TYR A 68 16.42 -1.95 -6.20
C TYR A 68 14.89 -2.13 -6.21
N ASN A 69 14.16 -1.03 -6.31
CA ASN A 69 12.70 -1.04 -6.38
C ASN A 69 12.21 -1.78 -7.63
N ALA A 70 12.78 -1.46 -8.81
CA ALA A 70 12.44 -2.10 -10.08
C ALA A 70 12.71 -3.61 -10.04
N LYS A 71 13.88 -4.03 -9.58
CA LYS A 71 14.23 -5.45 -9.50
C LYS A 71 13.39 -6.22 -8.50
N LYS A 72 12.85 -5.53 -7.51
CA LYS A 72 11.99 -6.13 -6.50
C LYS A 72 10.59 -6.39 -7.02
N TYR A 73 9.99 -5.42 -7.68
CA TYR A 73 8.57 -5.46 -8.04
C TYR A 73 8.31 -5.74 -9.52
N ASP A 74 9.23 -5.36 -10.41
CA ASP A 74 9.07 -5.55 -11.85
C ASP A 74 10.41 -5.86 -12.54
N PRO A 75 11.00 -7.03 -12.22
CA PRO A 75 12.36 -7.38 -12.63
C PRO A 75 12.54 -7.51 -14.14
N ASP A 76 11.48 -7.74 -14.89
CA ASP A 76 11.53 -7.97 -16.33
C ASP A 76 11.39 -6.67 -17.14
N ASN A 77 11.00 -5.55 -16.49
CA ASN A 77 10.71 -4.30 -17.18
C ASN A 77 11.98 -3.47 -17.45
N LYS A 78 12.37 -3.44 -18.72
CA LYS A 78 13.57 -2.71 -19.16
C LYS A 78 13.45 -1.20 -19.02
N LEU A 79 12.23 -0.63 -19.06
CA LEU A 79 12.00 0.81 -18.92
C LEU A 79 12.55 1.37 -17.59
N TYR A 80 12.55 0.55 -16.55
CA TYR A 80 13.04 0.92 -15.22
C TYR A 80 14.50 0.55 -14.97
N GLN A 81 15.17 -0.16 -15.91
CA GLN A 81 16.48 -0.75 -15.68
C GLN A 81 17.54 -0.39 -16.72
N ASP A 82 17.13 -0.02 -17.93
CA ASP A 82 18.02 0.18 -19.09
C ASP A 82 17.82 1.58 -19.69
N ASP A 83 18.90 2.40 -19.63
CA ASP A 83 18.88 3.78 -20.15
C ASP A 83 18.69 3.83 -21.66
N GLU A 84 19.33 2.93 -22.40
CA GLU A 84 19.26 2.96 -23.88
C GLU A 84 17.87 2.53 -24.35
N TYR A 85 17.29 1.56 -23.67
CA TYR A 85 15.92 1.17 -23.93
C TYR A 85 14.93 2.32 -23.64
N ALA A 86 15.06 2.97 -22.48
CA ALA A 86 14.19 4.09 -22.11
C ALA A 86 14.34 5.28 -23.11
N LYS A 87 15.56 5.56 -23.55
CA LYS A 87 15.83 6.58 -24.60
C LYS A 87 15.17 6.23 -25.93
N SER A 88 15.13 4.96 -26.30
CA SER A 88 14.43 4.51 -27.52
C SER A 88 12.92 4.78 -27.48
N LEU A 89 12.35 4.87 -26.27
CA LEU A 89 10.96 5.21 -26.01
C LEU A 89 10.71 6.74 -25.83
N GLY A 90 11.76 7.56 -25.94
CA GLY A 90 11.66 9.02 -25.84
C GLY A 90 11.92 9.59 -24.44
N TYR A 91 12.27 8.79 -23.46
CA TYR A 91 12.67 9.26 -22.14
C TYR A 91 14.14 9.72 -22.15
N LYS A 92 14.54 10.57 -21.20
CA LYS A 92 15.95 11.00 -21.09
C LYS A 92 16.88 9.90 -20.54
N ALA A 93 16.35 8.98 -19.75
CA ALA A 93 17.02 7.85 -19.14
C ALA A 93 15.95 6.87 -18.61
N LYS A 94 16.35 5.75 -18.00
CA LYS A 94 15.40 4.90 -17.26
C LYS A 94 14.66 5.70 -16.20
N ILE A 95 13.40 5.38 -16.01
CA ILE A 95 12.53 6.07 -15.05
C ILE A 95 12.32 5.23 -13.80
N ALA A 96 11.95 5.89 -12.70
CA ALA A 96 11.46 5.18 -11.53
C ALA A 96 10.10 4.52 -11.81
N MET A 97 9.82 3.42 -11.14
CA MET A 97 8.49 2.82 -11.18
C MET A 97 7.42 3.83 -10.76
N PRO A 98 6.19 3.72 -11.26
CA PRO A 98 5.08 4.54 -10.79
C PRO A 98 4.97 4.53 -9.28
N ALA A 99 4.58 5.65 -8.71
CA ALA A 99 4.43 5.82 -7.26
C ALA A 99 5.73 5.72 -6.43
N PHE A 100 6.90 5.74 -7.03
CA PHE A 100 8.18 5.57 -6.35
C PHE A 100 8.37 6.48 -5.12
N ALA A 101 8.07 7.77 -5.24
CA ALA A 101 8.20 8.73 -4.13
C ALA A 101 7.01 8.74 -3.17
N ALA A 102 5.94 8.03 -3.49
CA ALA A 102 4.72 8.00 -2.69
C ALA A 102 4.70 6.87 -1.64
N HIS A 103 5.81 6.20 -1.42
CA HIS A 103 5.98 5.23 -0.33
C HIS A 103 6.30 5.86 1.01
N ASP A 104 6.55 7.17 1.05
CA ASP A 104 7.03 7.81 2.25
C ASP A 104 5.94 7.88 3.31
N ASP A 105 6.26 7.42 4.51
CA ASP A 105 5.46 7.59 5.73
C ASP A 105 5.06 9.06 5.97
N SER A 106 5.73 10.01 5.33
CA SER A 106 5.40 11.42 5.44
C SER A 106 3.97 11.77 5.06
N PHE A 107 3.37 10.98 4.16
CA PHE A 107 1.95 11.15 3.78
C PHE A 107 1.03 10.32 4.67
N LEU A 108 1.46 9.13 5.10
CA LEU A 108 0.68 8.28 5.99
C LEU A 108 0.60 8.80 7.41
N THR A 109 1.70 9.35 7.90
CA THR A 109 1.75 10.01 9.20
C THR A 109 1.30 11.47 9.07
N ALA A 110 0.05 11.67 8.63
CA ALA A 110 -0.54 13.00 8.55
C ALA A 110 -0.44 13.71 9.91
N PHE A 111 -0.51 12.94 11.00
CA PHE A 111 -0.50 13.42 12.36
C PHE A 111 0.59 12.72 13.16
N ASN A 112 1.42 13.47 13.87
CA ASN A 112 2.55 12.90 14.58
C ASN A 112 2.17 12.25 15.91
N GLY A 113 2.85 11.15 16.14
CA GLY A 113 3.34 10.52 17.35
C GLY A 113 2.44 10.40 18.58
N LYS A 114 1.88 11.46 19.08
CA LYS A 114 1.06 11.44 20.29
C LYS A 114 -0.30 10.78 20.08
N ALA A 115 -0.90 10.98 18.93
CA ALA A 115 -2.13 10.30 18.57
C ALA A 115 -1.96 8.77 18.50
N ARG A 116 -0.77 8.29 18.16
CA ARG A 116 -0.46 6.86 18.10
C ARG A 116 -0.57 6.12 19.44
N ASP A 117 -0.49 6.83 20.56
CA ASP A 117 -0.62 6.21 21.87
C ASP A 117 -2.03 5.66 22.14
N PHE A 118 -3.02 6.11 21.36
CA PHE A 118 -4.41 5.71 21.52
C PHE A 118 -4.98 4.87 20.40
N LEU A 119 -4.46 5.01 19.19
CA LEU A 119 -5.21 4.71 18.00
C LEU A 119 -4.65 3.49 17.29
N ALA A 120 -5.53 2.58 16.90
CA ALA A 120 -5.21 1.62 15.85
C ALA A 120 -5.37 2.33 14.51
N VAL A 121 -4.27 2.58 13.82
CA VAL A 121 -4.26 3.19 12.49
C VAL A 121 -4.19 2.10 11.45
N THR A 122 -5.14 2.11 10.52
CA THR A 122 -5.16 1.20 9.37
C THR A 122 -5.28 2.03 8.11
N GLY A 123 -4.39 1.80 7.14
CA GLY A 123 -4.54 2.39 5.82
C GLY A 123 -5.86 1.96 5.20
N LEU A 124 -6.60 2.89 4.61
CA LEU A 124 -7.89 2.63 3.97
C LEU A 124 -7.76 2.66 2.46
N HIS A 125 -7.70 3.86 1.93
CA HIS A 125 -7.69 4.14 0.52
C HIS A 125 -6.53 5.07 0.20
N HIS A 126 -5.81 4.72 -0.85
CA HIS A 126 -4.70 5.51 -1.37
C HIS A 126 -4.86 5.72 -2.85
N GLU A 127 -4.48 6.88 -3.31
CA GLU A 127 -4.52 7.24 -4.71
C GLU A 127 -3.27 8.03 -5.07
N ILE A 128 -2.68 7.71 -6.21
CA ILE A 128 -1.50 8.38 -6.71
C ILE A 128 -1.73 8.71 -8.17
N GLU A 129 -1.58 9.99 -8.52
CA GLU A 129 -1.53 10.45 -9.88
C GLU A 129 -0.08 10.74 -10.27
N GLN A 130 0.42 10.03 -11.27
CA GLN A 130 1.77 10.17 -11.80
C GLN A 130 1.75 11.16 -12.97
N LEU A 131 2.19 12.38 -12.74
CA LEU A 131 2.14 13.46 -13.71
C LEU A 131 3.36 13.48 -14.62
N LEU A 132 4.54 13.23 -14.06
CA LEU A 132 5.81 13.26 -14.79
C LEU A 132 6.68 12.06 -14.38
N PRO A 133 7.57 11.60 -15.26
CA PRO A 133 8.55 10.59 -14.91
C PRO A 133 9.56 11.12 -13.90
N VAL A 134 9.99 10.27 -13.00
CA VAL A 134 11.05 10.52 -11.99
C VAL A 134 12.33 9.85 -12.44
N TYR A 135 13.47 10.54 -12.29
CA TYR A 135 14.77 10.08 -12.74
C TYR A 135 15.80 10.05 -11.61
N ALA A 136 16.83 9.26 -11.79
CA ALA A 136 18.00 9.34 -10.92
C ALA A 136 18.64 10.73 -11.00
N GLY A 137 19.00 11.29 -9.84
CA GLY A 137 19.49 12.64 -9.69
C GLY A 137 18.42 13.70 -9.46
N ASP A 138 17.13 13.35 -9.54
CA ASP A 138 16.08 14.27 -9.13
C ASP A 138 16.10 14.47 -7.61
N THR A 139 15.75 15.68 -7.18
CA THR A 139 15.46 16.01 -5.80
C THR A 139 13.97 16.24 -5.67
N LEU A 140 13.30 15.43 -4.89
CA LEU A 140 11.86 15.46 -4.72
C LEU A 140 11.49 16.07 -3.37
N TYR A 141 10.57 17.01 -3.39
CA TYR A 141 10.04 17.71 -2.23
C TYR A 141 8.61 17.25 -1.97
N LEU A 142 8.40 16.61 -0.83
CA LEU A 142 7.12 16.03 -0.44
C LEU A 142 6.35 17.02 0.44
N VAL A 143 5.16 17.39 0.00
CA VAL A 143 4.33 18.44 0.63
C VAL A 143 2.94 17.88 0.93
N LYS A 144 2.48 18.11 2.16
CA LYS A 144 1.06 17.94 2.53
C LYS A 144 0.32 19.21 2.15
N ASP A 145 -0.65 19.07 1.27
CA ASP A 145 -1.42 20.22 0.79
C ASP A 145 -2.65 20.49 1.63
N LYS A 146 -3.34 19.41 2.04
CA LYS A 146 -4.58 19.48 2.81
C LYS A 146 -4.71 18.26 3.71
N LEU A 147 -5.29 18.45 4.87
CA LEU A 147 -5.69 17.39 5.78
C LEU A 147 -7.19 17.48 6.05
N GLU A 148 -7.83 16.34 6.19
CA GLU A 148 -9.24 16.23 6.61
C GLU A 148 -9.35 15.21 7.74
N LEU A 149 -10.19 15.53 8.73
CA LEU A 149 -10.60 14.62 9.79
C LEU A 149 -12.11 14.44 9.70
N ILE A 150 -12.54 13.22 9.50
CA ILE A 150 -13.96 12.87 9.43
C ILE A 150 -14.27 11.99 10.63
N ASP A 151 -15.20 12.43 11.47
CA ASP A 151 -15.68 11.66 12.62
C ASP A 151 -16.91 10.84 12.19
N LEU A 152 -16.74 9.54 12.11
CA LEU A 152 -17.74 8.58 11.68
C LEU A 152 -18.33 7.80 12.87
N THR A 153 -18.09 8.27 14.09
CA THR A 153 -18.70 7.69 15.29
C THR A 153 -20.23 7.74 15.16
N PRO A 154 -20.96 6.66 15.45
CA PRO A 154 -22.43 6.64 15.38
C PRO A 154 -23.09 7.71 16.26
N GLU A 155 -24.20 8.27 15.78
CA GLU A 155 -24.96 9.31 16.50
C GLU A 155 -25.53 8.81 17.84
N GLU A 156 -25.88 7.53 17.94
CA GLU A 156 -26.31 6.88 19.18
C GLU A 156 -25.17 6.65 20.17
N GLY A 157 -23.95 6.93 19.74
CA GLY A 157 -22.76 6.68 20.53
C GLY A 157 -22.21 5.26 20.36
N SER A 158 -20.92 5.11 20.64
CA SER A 158 -20.19 3.85 20.49
C SER A 158 -19.13 3.74 21.58
N ILE A 159 -18.68 2.51 21.87
CA ILE A 159 -17.45 2.29 22.65
C ILE A 159 -16.20 2.55 21.82
N TYR A 160 -16.34 2.74 20.51
CA TYR A 160 -15.28 3.07 19.57
C TYR A 160 -15.48 4.46 18.98
N ARG A 161 -14.45 5.27 19.05
CA ARG A 161 -14.34 6.45 18.18
C ARG A 161 -13.91 5.99 16.81
N ASN A 162 -14.64 6.43 15.79
CA ASN A 162 -14.36 6.11 14.39
C ASN A 162 -13.92 7.37 13.66
N LEU A 163 -12.64 7.44 13.30
CA LEU A 163 -12.11 8.59 12.55
C LEU A 163 -11.58 8.12 11.19
N VAL A 164 -11.75 8.95 10.17
CA VAL A 164 -11.01 8.84 8.92
C VAL A 164 -10.17 10.09 8.74
N LEU A 165 -8.88 9.88 8.57
CA LEU A 165 -7.92 10.92 8.24
C LEU A 165 -7.62 10.85 6.76
N LYS A 166 -7.67 11.99 6.06
CA LYS A 166 -7.24 12.11 4.68
C LYS A 166 -6.10 13.11 4.57
N CYS A 167 -5.06 12.72 3.86
CA CYS A 167 -3.94 13.58 3.52
C CYS A 167 -3.85 13.70 2.00
N TYR A 168 -4.01 14.89 1.51
CA TYR A 168 -3.74 15.26 0.13
C TYR A 168 -2.34 15.86 0.06
N GLY A 169 -1.53 15.41 -0.88
CA GLY A 169 -0.17 15.88 -1.00
C GLY A 169 0.32 15.96 -2.43
N SER A 170 1.41 16.66 -2.57
CA SER A 170 2.11 16.85 -3.84
C SER A 170 3.60 16.56 -3.68
N VAL A 171 4.19 16.04 -4.74
CA VAL A 171 5.64 15.89 -4.86
C VAL A 171 6.12 16.80 -5.99
N TYR A 172 7.07 17.67 -5.68
CA TYR A 172 7.69 18.57 -6.63
C TYR A 172 9.14 18.15 -6.87
N ASN A 173 9.62 18.29 -8.12
CA ASN A 173 11.04 18.13 -8.40
C ASN A 173 11.83 19.43 -8.17
N GLN A 174 13.14 19.38 -8.38
CA GLN A 174 14.05 20.52 -8.22
C GLN A 174 13.78 21.70 -9.17
N ASN A 175 12.99 21.50 -10.22
CA ASN A 175 12.58 22.54 -11.15
C ASN A 175 11.27 23.23 -10.70
N GLY A 176 10.64 22.72 -9.64
CA GLY A 176 9.34 23.18 -9.17
C GLY A 176 8.16 22.60 -9.97
N GLU A 177 8.40 21.57 -10.76
CA GLU A 177 7.35 20.85 -11.48
C GLU A 177 6.71 19.81 -10.54
N LYS A 178 5.39 19.74 -10.54
CA LYS A 178 4.67 18.71 -9.80
C LYS A 178 4.80 17.38 -10.55
N VAL A 179 5.37 16.38 -9.91
CA VAL A 179 5.62 15.07 -10.52
C VAL A 179 4.60 14.01 -10.08
N ILE A 180 4.07 14.14 -8.86
CA ILE A 180 3.07 13.21 -8.30
C ILE A 180 2.06 14.00 -7.47
N GLU A 181 0.79 13.60 -7.53
CA GLU A 181 -0.23 13.93 -6.54
C GLU A 181 -0.61 12.68 -5.76
N VAL A 182 -0.91 12.85 -4.48
CA VAL A 182 -1.28 11.73 -3.60
C VAL A 182 -2.53 12.05 -2.80
N LEU A 183 -3.36 11.03 -2.60
CA LEU A 183 -4.36 10.98 -1.56
C LEU A 183 -4.10 9.74 -0.72
N PHE A 184 -3.80 9.93 0.55
CA PHE A 184 -3.77 8.85 1.52
C PHE A 184 -4.88 9.02 2.53
N SER A 185 -5.59 7.93 2.82
CA SER A 185 -6.53 7.90 3.92
C SER A 185 -6.18 6.79 4.88
N ALA A 186 -6.35 7.09 6.15
CA ALA A 186 -6.18 6.13 7.22
C ALA A 186 -7.40 6.16 8.12
N ARG A 187 -7.73 5.01 8.65
CA ARG A 187 -8.74 4.87 9.64
C ARG A 187 -8.11 4.77 11.00
N GLU A 188 -8.67 5.50 11.93
CA GLU A 188 -8.31 5.43 13.34
C GLU A 188 -9.53 4.98 14.15
N ASN A 189 -9.39 3.83 14.79
CA ASN A 189 -10.37 3.32 15.73
C ASN A 189 -9.81 3.38 17.14
N LEU A 190 -10.52 4.08 17.99
CA LEU A 190 -10.16 4.21 19.39
C LEU A 190 -11.24 3.61 20.26
N LYS A 191 -10.90 2.56 21.01
CA LYS A 191 -11.73 2.06 22.09
C LYS A 191 -11.47 2.89 23.34
N SER A 192 -12.45 3.64 23.80
CA SER A 192 -12.29 4.50 24.96
C SER A 192 -12.45 3.74 26.27
N TYR A 193 -11.41 3.76 27.11
CA TYR A 193 -11.42 3.19 28.45
C TYR A 193 -11.53 4.29 29.50
N GLU A 194 -12.15 4.01 30.65
CA GLU A 194 -12.15 4.92 31.80
C GLU A 194 -10.77 5.03 32.42
N ASP A 195 -10.03 3.91 32.52
CA ASP A 195 -8.70 3.85 33.10
C ASP A 195 -7.62 3.81 32.02
N PRO A 196 -6.67 4.77 32.02
CA PRO A 196 -5.51 4.72 31.14
C PRO A 196 -4.70 3.43 31.16
N ALA A 197 -4.68 2.73 32.31
CA ALA A 197 -3.97 1.46 32.45
C ALA A 197 -4.58 0.34 31.61
N ASP A 198 -5.84 0.43 31.27
CA ASP A 198 -6.52 -0.54 30.39
C ASP A 198 -6.07 -0.45 28.94
N MET A 199 -5.48 0.66 28.55
CA MET A 199 -4.96 0.90 27.19
C MET A 199 -3.56 0.35 26.94
N GLY A 200 -2.78 0.16 27.99
CA GLY A 200 -1.34 -0.13 27.87
C GLY A 200 -1.03 -1.44 27.15
N ASN A 201 -1.98 -2.36 27.08
CA ASN A 201 -1.80 -3.69 26.49
C ASN A 201 -2.73 -3.99 25.31
N GLN A 202 -3.71 -3.14 25.06
CA GLN A 202 -4.70 -3.40 24.02
C GLN A 202 -5.12 -2.07 23.40
N ARG A 203 -4.47 -1.66 22.37
CA ARG A 203 -4.90 -0.50 21.57
C ARG A 203 -6.27 -0.72 20.89
N GLY A 204 -7.24 -1.22 21.66
CA GLY A 204 -8.61 -1.45 21.22
C GLY A 204 -8.81 -2.65 20.28
N TRP A 205 -7.78 -3.44 20.05
CA TRP A 205 -7.87 -4.59 19.18
C TRP A 205 -8.14 -5.86 19.97
N GLU A 206 -9.30 -6.40 19.81
CA GLU A 206 -9.49 -7.85 19.90
C GLU A 206 -9.17 -8.39 18.51
N SER A 207 -8.28 -9.38 18.44
CA SER A 207 -7.97 -10.02 17.16
C SER A 207 -9.25 -10.64 16.63
N PRO A 208 -9.79 -10.18 15.50
CA PRO A 208 -10.95 -10.83 14.93
C PRO A 208 -10.58 -12.23 14.46
N ASP A 209 -11.54 -13.14 14.40
CA ASP A 209 -11.33 -14.54 14.03
C ASP A 209 -10.61 -14.73 12.69
N TRP A 210 -10.80 -13.82 11.74
CA TRP A 210 -10.12 -13.86 10.45
C TRP A 210 -8.59 -13.66 10.56
N TRP A 211 -8.10 -13.02 11.60
CA TRP A 211 -6.67 -12.88 11.86
C TRP A 211 -6.02 -14.18 12.28
N THR A 212 -6.83 -15.11 12.74
CA THR A 212 -6.42 -16.45 13.16
C THR A 212 -6.63 -17.50 12.07
N ARG A 213 -6.62 -17.09 10.79
CA ARG A 213 -6.71 -18.05 9.69
C ARG A 213 -5.69 -19.17 9.86
N PRO A 214 -6.05 -20.42 9.51
CA PRO A 214 -5.14 -21.55 9.61
C PRO A 214 -3.80 -21.26 8.95
N GLU A 215 -2.74 -21.69 9.60
CA GLU A 215 -1.41 -21.67 8.97
C GLU A 215 -1.42 -22.61 7.77
N HIS A 216 -0.84 -22.15 6.67
CA HIS A 216 -0.68 -22.95 5.48
C HIS A 216 0.77 -23.38 5.30
N TYR A 217 0.99 -24.65 4.96
CA TYR A 217 2.30 -25.18 4.60
C TYR A 217 2.34 -25.41 3.09
N TYR A 218 3.21 -24.70 2.39
CA TYR A 218 3.39 -24.83 0.95
C TYR A 218 4.15 -26.11 0.62
N THR A 219 3.48 -27.03 -0.05
CA THR A 219 4.05 -28.29 -0.54
C THR A 219 4.94 -28.07 -1.77
N ASP A 220 5.63 -29.11 -2.20
CA ASP A 220 6.44 -29.04 -3.42
C ASP A 220 5.57 -28.91 -4.66
N GLU A 221 4.38 -29.51 -4.63
CA GLU A 221 3.38 -29.40 -5.71
C GLU A 221 2.85 -27.98 -5.84
N GLU A 222 2.52 -27.32 -4.72
CA GLU A 222 2.07 -25.92 -4.74
C GLU A 222 3.17 -24.97 -5.19
N TRP A 223 4.42 -25.21 -4.78
CA TRP A 223 5.54 -24.46 -5.30
C TRP A 223 5.73 -24.66 -6.80
N GLN A 224 5.53 -25.88 -7.30
CA GLN A 224 5.61 -26.11 -8.73
C GLN A 224 4.49 -25.37 -9.49
N GLU A 225 3.28 -25.32 -8.95
CA GLU A 225 2.18 -24.52 -9.52
C GLU A 225 2.54 -23.03 -9.57
N ILE A 226 3.16 -22.49 -8.50
CA ILE A 226 3.63 -21.12 -8.46
C ILE A 226 4.68 -20.87 -9.55
N PHE A 227 5.68 -21.74 -9.67
CA PHE A 227 6.73 -21.63 -10.69
C PHE A 227 6.16 -21.72 -12.10
N ASP A 228 5.21 -22.64 -12.34
CA ASP A 228 4.54 -22.80 -13.62
C ASP A 228 3.70 -21.57 -13.98
N THR A 229 3.12 -20.90 -12.99
CA THR A 229 2.36 -19.67 -13.19
C THR A 229 3.29 -18.53 -13.58
N TRP A 230 4.41 -18.35 -12.85
CA TRP A 230 5.41 -17.36 -13.22
C TRP A 230 6.01 -17.57 -14.60
N ALA A 231 6.23 -18.85 -14.99
CA ALA A 231 6.73 -19.19 -16.32
C ALA A 231 5.74 -18.88 -17.45
N LYS A 232 4.45 -18.78 -17.11
CA LYS A 232 3.37 -18.48 -18.06
C LYS A 232 2.96 -17.00 -18.03
N GLU A 233 3.51 -16.22 -17.15
CA GLU A 233 3.23 -14.79 -17.16
C GLU A 233 3.58 -14.20 -18.53
N ASN A 234 2.60 -13.52 -19.11
CA ASN A 234 2.76 -12.88 -20.40
C ASN A 234 3.23 -11.44 -20.21
N TYR A 235 4.55 -11.27 -20.19
CA TYR A 235 5.13 -9.92 -20.21
C TYR A 235 5.15 -9.40 -21.65
N ARG A 236 4.34 -8.38 -21.91
CA ARG A 236 4.23 -7.77 -23.26
C ARG A 236 5.52 -7.10 -23.71
N GLY A 237 6.26 -6.48 -22.78
CA GLY A 237 7.53 -5.82 -23.07
C GLY A 237 7.36 -4.64 -24.03
N ASP A 238 8.06 -4.68 -25.15
CA ASP A 238 8.09 -3.66 -26.21
C ASP A 238 6.99 -3.85 -27.28
N GLU A 239 6.15 -4.86 -27.15
CA GLU A 239 4.98 -4.99 -28.00
C GLU A 239 3.93 -3.93 -27.62
N ILE A 240 3.51 -3.12 -28.60
CA ILE A 240 2.60 -2.00 -28.34
C ILE A 240 1.18 -2.53 -28.15
N LEU A 241 0.58 -2.21 -27.02
CA LEU A 241 -0.85 -2.32 -26.81
C LEU A 241 -1.52 -1.02 -27.27
N TYR A 242 -2.21 -1.05 -28.38
CA TYR A 242 -2.95 0.11 -28.85
C TYR A 242 -4.32 0.18 -28.16
N TRP A 243 -4.73 1.41 -27.89
CA TRP A 243 -6.02 1.67 -27.27
C TRP A 243 -7.20 1.06 -28.06
N GLU A 244 -7.13 1.02 -29.38
CA GLU A 244 -8.15 0.43 -30.25
C GLU A 244 -8.30 -1.08 -30.05
N ASP A 245 -7.25 -1.77 -29.62
CA ASP A 245 -7.24 -3.23 -29.44
C ASP A 245 -7.81 -3.64 -28.08
N VAL A 246 -8.07 -2.69 -27.19
CA VAL A 246 -8.63 -2.96 -25.85
C VAL A 246 -10.14 -2.82 -25.87
N ASN A 247 -10.84 -3.76 -25.25
CA ASN A 247 -12.29 -3.73 -25.09
C ASN A 247 -12.69 -3.69 -23.62
N VAL A 248 -13.80 -3.04 -23.33
CA VAL A 248 -14.43 -3.14 -22.00
C VAL A 248 -14.84 -4.61 -21.78
N GLY A 249 -14.46 -5.13 -20.63
CA GLY A 249 -14.62 -6.55 -20.29
C GLY A 249 -13.37 -7.42 -20.49
N ASP A 250 -12.34 -6.92 -21.19
CA ASP A 250 -11.07 -7.64 -21.32
C ASP A 250 -10.45 -7.91 -19.93
N MET A 251 -9.96 -9.13 -19.76
CA MET A 251 -9.31 -9.56 -18.51
C MET A 251 -7.85 -9.94 -18.79
N PRO A 252 -6.90 -9.14 -18.32
CA PRO A 252 -5.48 -9.51 -18.31
C PRO A 252 -5.22 -10.86 -17.64
N ASN A 253 -4.16 -11.54 -18.05
CA ASN A 253 -3.75 -12.79 -17.40
C ASN A 253 -3.44 -12.54 -15.92
N VAL A 254 -3.87 -13.46 -15.05
CA VAL A 254 -3.58 -13.41 -13.61
C VAL A 254 -2.07 -13.46 -13.39
N THR A 255 -1.58 -12.64 -12.49
CA THR A 255 -0.21 -12.69 -11.98
C THR A 255 -0.20 -13.17 -10.53
N ILE A 256 0.93 -13.71 -10.08
CA ILE A 256 1.10 -14.22 -8.73
C ILE A 256 2.33 -13.56 -8.10
N ASP A 257 2.17 -13.09 -6.88
CA ASP A 257 3.26 -12.57 -6.05
C ASP A 257 3.23 -13.17 -4.64
N GLY A 258 4.41 -13.44 -4.11
CA GLY A 258 4.57 -14.10 -2.81
C GLY A 258 5.23 -15.49 -2.92
N PRO A 259 5.29 -16.28 -1.85
CA PRO A 259 4.73 -16.00 -0.51
C PRO A 259 5.36 -14.77 0.14
N ILE A 260 4.50 -13.92 0.72
CA ILE A 260 4.93 -12.62 1.22
C ILE A 260 5.64 -12.78 2.56
N HIS A 261 6.92 -12.45 2.58
CA HIS A 261 7.71 -12.47 3.80
C HIS A 261 7.72 -11.09 4.49
N ALA A 262 7.98 -11.05 5.80
CA ALA A 262 8.09 -9.79 6.56
C ALA A 262 9.14 -8.83 5.98
N SER A 263 10.19 -9.35 5.35
CA SER A 263 11.21 -8.56 4.66
C SER A 263 10.71 -7.90 3.35
N CYS A 264 9.51 -8.24 2.87
CA CYS A 264 8.88 -7.55 1.75
C CYS A 264 8.25 -6.22 2.18
N ASN A 265 8.10 -5.98 3.48
CA ASN A 265 7.53 -4.73 3.97
C ASN A 265 8.39 -3.54 3.57
N PRO A 266 7.79 -2.49 2.99
CA PRO A 266 8.51 -1.27 2.71
C PRO A 266 8.98 -0.64 4.02
N THR A 267 10.23 -0.22 4.07
CA THR A 267 10.80 0.48 5.22
C THR A 267 11.18 1.91 4.82
N PRO A 268 10.83 2.90 5.63
CA PRO A 268 11.31 4.26 5.42
C PRO A 268 12.85 4.31 5.39
N PRO A 269 13.47 5.28 4.68
CA PRO A 269 12.82 6.46 4.10
C PRO A 269 12.32 6.29 2.66
N TYR A 270 12.47 5.15 2.06
CA TYR A 270 12.25 5.01 0.61
C TYR A 270 11.11 4.06 0.26
N GLY A 271 10.35 3.61 1.23
CA GLY A 271 9.37 2.57 1.01
C GLY A 271 9.97 1.26 0.52
N MET A 272 11.27 1.08 0.71
CA MET A 272 11.97 -0.14 0.34
C MET A 272 12.03 -1.09 1.51
N ALA A 273 11.75 -2.35 1.28
CA ALA A 273 12.02 -3.36 2.27
C ALA A 273 13.54 -3.45 2.49
N VAL A 274 13.94 -3.38 3.73
CA VAL A 274 15.29 -3.73 4.11
C VAL A 274 15.38 -5.26 4.13
N GLY A 275 16.36 -5.81 3.42
CA GLY A 275 16.64 -7.24 3.49
C GLY A 275 16.20 -8.09 2.32
N GLY A 276 16.11 -7.55 1.14
CA GLY A 276 16.33 -8.32 -0.10
C GLY A 276 15.32 -9.37 -0.50
N SER A 277 14.17 -9.50 0.13
CA SER A 277 13.15 -10.28 -0.51
C SER A 277 12.38 -9.40 -1.47
N ARG A 278 12.49 -9.77 -2.67
CA ARG A 278 11.85 -9.31 -3.88
C ARG A 278 10.51 -9.99 -4.00
N THR A 279 9.79 -9.66 -5.07
CA THR A 279 8.81 -10.60 -5.56
C THR A 279 9.51 -11.95 -5.57
N MET A 280 8.91 -12.94 -4.99
CA MET A 280 9.57 -14.24 -4.87
C MET A 280 9.80 -14.93 -6.22
N LYS A 281 9.48 -14.23 -7.32
CA LYS A 281 9.73 -14.67 -8.71
C LYS A 281 11.19 -15.01 -9.00
N GLU A 282 12.14 -14.41 -8.28
CA GLU A 282 13.53 -14.87 -8.33
C GLU A 282 13.72 -16.33 -7.93
N LEU A 283 12.81 -16.87 -7.13
CA LEU A 283 12.80 -18.29 -6.80
C LEU A 283 12.48 -19.18 -8.01
N ALA A 284 12.01 -18.61 -9.12
CA ALA A 284 11.92 -19.36 -10.38
C ALA A 284 13.30 -19.80 -10.87
N ASP A 285 14.38 -19.06 -10.53
CA ASP A 285 15.76 -19.46 -10.80
C ASP A 285 16.23 -20.52 -9.82
N PRO A 286 16.57 -21.75 -10.27
CA PRO A 286 17.11 -22.80 -9.44
C PRO A 286 18.40 -22.40 -8.70
N ALA A 287 19.22 -21.49 -9.29
CA ALA A 287 20.45 -21.02 -8.67
C ALA A 287 20.19 -20.11 -7.47
N VAL A 288 19.06 -19.38 -7.49
CA VAL A 288 18.60 -18.59 -6.34
C VAL A 288 18.05 -19.53 -5.28
N ARG A 289 17.19 -20.49 -5.64
CA ARG A 289 16.64 -21.47 -4.70
C ARG A 289 17.71 -22.29 -3.98
N ALA A 290 18.81 -22.63 -4.67
CA ALA A 290 19.91 -23.40 -4.08
C ALA A 290 20.60 -22.67 -2.91
N LYS A 291 20.40 -21.37 -2.76
CA LYS A 291 20.92 -20.55 -1.66
C LYS A 291 19.91 -20.33 -0.54
N MET A 292 18.73 -20.87 -0.71
CA MET A 292 17.60 -20.74 0.23
C MET A 292 17.37 -22.05 0.97
N THR A 293 16.68 -21.96 2.07
CA THR A 293 16.18 -23.10 2.82
C THR A 293 14.64 -23.04 2.90
N ARG A 294 14.01 -24.19 3.05
CA ARG A 294 12.57 -24.28 3.31
C ARG A 294 12.32 -24.10 4.79
N ASP A 295 11.50 -23.11 5.14
CA ASP A 295 10.98 -22.96 6.48
C ASP A 295 10.18 -24.22 6.88
N PRO A 296 10.50 -24.87 8.02
CA PRO A 296 9.85 -26.12 8.37
C PRO A 296 8.38 -25.98 8.74
N LYS A 297 7.93 -24.78 9.11
CA LYS A 297 6.56 -24.52 9.53
C LYS A 297 5.62 -24.15 8.38
N PHE A 298 6.10 -23.31 7.47
CA PHE A 298 5.29 -22.78 6.38
C PHE A 298 5.70 -23.31 5.01
N GLY A 299 6.83 -24.00 4.92
CA GLY A 299 7.32 -24.53 3.65
C GLY A 299 7.73 -23.44 2.65
N VAL A 300 7.93 -22.20 3.08
CA VAL A 300 8.40 -21.11 2.22
C VAL A 300 9.91 -21.11 2.12
N TYR A 301 10.44 -20.57 1.02
CA TYR A 301 11.88 -20.39 0.88
C TYR A 301 12.33 -19.15 1.65
N VAL A 302 13.31 -19.32 2.52
CA VAL A 302 13.94 -18.27 3.30
C VAL A 302 15.46 -18.31 3.12
N PRO A 303 16.18 -17.19 3.25
CA PRO A 303 17.64 -17.22 3.27
C PRO A 303 18.19 -18.21 4.29
N ALA A 304 19.24 -18.95 3.95
CA ALA A 304 19.77 -20.00 4.78
C ALA A 304 20.26 -19.54 6.17
N ASP A 305 20.63 -18.26 6.29
CA ASP A 305 21.00 -17.61 7.54
C ASP A 305 19.81 -17.21 8.42
N MET A 306 18.58 -17.34 7.91
CA MET A 306 17.35 -17.12 8.66
C MET A 306 16.72 -18.39 9.23
N THR A 307 17.42 -19.51 9.18
CA THR A 307 16.88 -20.83 9.59
C THR A 307 16.82 -21.07 11.08
N GLU A 308 17.40 -20.21 11.90
CA GLU A 308 17.30 -20.30 13.36
C GLU A 308 16.00 -19.65 13.89
N TRP A 309 14.91 -19.90 13.21
CA TRP A 309 13.64 -19.44 13.75
C TRP A 309 13.16 -20.41 14.81
N ASP A 310 13.13 -19.91 16.05
CA ASP A 310 12.52 -20.63 17.16
C ASP A 310 10.99 -20.51 17.05
N PRO A 311 10.27 -21.60 16.78
CA PRO A 311 8.81 -21.57 16.68
C PRO A 311 8.12 -21.21 18.01
N GLU A 312 8.84 -21.27 19.13
CA GLU A 312 8.33 -20.85 20.44
C GLU A 312 8.49 -19.35 20.68
N VAL A 313 9.33 -18.66 19.89
CA VAL A 313 9.46 -17.21 19.97
C VAL A 313 8.34 -16.58 19.15
N PRO A 314 7.49 -15.76 19.77
CA PRO A 314 6.47 -15.03 19.03
C PRO A 314 7.10 -14.25 17.87
N PRO A 315 6.44 -14.16 16.69
CA PRO A 315 7.02 -13.52 15.50
C PRO A 315 7.52 -12.08 15.73
N TYR A 316 6.97 -11.37 16.70
CA TYR A 316 7.37 -10.01 17.08
C TYR A 316 8.54 -9.95 18.08
N ASP A 317 8.89 -11.02 18.74
CA ASP A 317 10.11 -11.15 19.57
C ASP A 317 11.29 -11.68 18.75
N ASP A 318 11.04 -12.19 17.55
CA ASP A 318 12.07 -12.57 16.62
C ASP A 318 12.92 -11.32 16.28
N PRO A 319 14.25 -11.37 16.45
CA PRO A 319 15.14 -10.28 16.03
C PRO A 319 14.95 -9.87 14.57
N ARG A 320 14.46 -10.78 13.72
CA ARG A 320 14.11 -10.55 12.32
C ARG A 320 12.80 -9.79 12.17
N ALA A 321 11.88 -9.94 13.10
CA ALA A 321 10.65 -9.15 13.19
C ALA A 321 10.87 -7.77 13.84
N LYS A 322 12.07 -7.50 14.39
CA LYS A 322 12.45 -6.18 14.95
C LYS A 322 12.59 -5.09 13.91
N MET A 323 12.33 -5.37 12.67
CA MET A 323 12.11 -4.37 11.65
C MET A 323 10.78 -3.60 11.82
N GLY A 324 10.27 -3.61 13.03
CA GLY A 324 9.08 -2.89 13.47
C GLY A 324 7.78 -3.64 13.18
N PRO A 325 6.76 -3.47 14.02
CA PRO A 325 5.42 -3.85 13.60
C PRO A 325 5.11 -3.11 12.30
N PRO A 326 4.34 -3.71 11.39
CA PRO A 326 3.91 -3.01 10.19
C PRO A 326 3.40 -1.63 10.60
N SER A 327 3.96 -0.59 9.96
CA SER A 327 3.58 0.79 10.22
C SER A 327 2.06 0.88 10.06
N GLY A 328 1.35 1.30 11.09
CA GLY A 328 -0.11 1.37 11.08
C GLY A 328 -0.80 0.51 12.12
N VAL A 329 -0.20 -0.57 12.59
CA VAL A 329 -0.74 -1.31 13.74
C VAL A 329 0.01 -0.88 14.99
N GLY A 330 -0.51 0.12 15.66
CA GLY A 330 0.14 0.59 16.87
C GLY A 330 -0.15 -0.30 18.07
N GLY A 331 0.85 -0.99 18.54
CA GLY A 331 0.84 -1.85 19.73
C GLY A 331 1.49 -3.19 19.47
N PRO A 332 1.88 -3.91 20.52
CA PRO A 332 2.27 -5.28 20.34
C PRO A 332 1.08 -6.03 19.73
N PRO A 333 1.31 -6.85 18.69
CA PRO A 333 0.27 -7.72 18.17
C PRO A 333 -0.25 -8.59 19.32
N PRO A 334 -1.52 -8.97 19.30
CA PRO A 334 -2.03 -9.90 20.30
C PRO A 334 -1.14 -11.14 20.37
N LYS A 335 -0.96 -11.69 21.55
CA LYS A 335 -0.07 -12.84 21.79
C LYS A 335 -0.38 -14.08 20.92
N GLU A 336 -1.54 -14.08 20.29
CA GLU A 336 -2.05 -15.17 19.46
C GLU A 336 -1.86 -14.96 17.95
N ILE A 337 -1.36 -13.80 17.51
CA ILE A 337 -1.10 -13.60 16.08
C ILE A 337 0.15 -14.36 15.70
N LYS A 338 -0.05 -15.39 14.92
CA LYS A 338 1.03 -16.25 14.43
C LYS A 338 1.66 -15.72 13.14
N ARG A 339 1.05 -14.74 12.48
CA ARG A 339 1.53 -14.13 11.23
C ARG A 339 1.30 -12.63 11.24
N SER A 340 2.26 -11.87 10.74
CA SER A 340 2.12 -10.43 10.56
C SER A 340 1.11 -10.13 9.46
N ILE A 341 0.41 -9.00 9.60
CA ILE A 341 -0.45 -8.49 8.54
C ILE A 341 0.42 -8.03 7.38
N PHE A 342 -0.08 -8.31 6.20
CA PHE A 342 0.40 -7.75 4.97
C PHE A 342 0.12 -6.23 4.89
N ILE A 343 1.09 -5.45 4.46
CA ILE A 343 0.91 -4.01 4.28
C ILE A 343 0.32 -3.74 2.91
N ASN A 344 -0.73 -2.94 2.87
CA ASN A 344 -1.46 -2.59 1.64
C ASN A 344 -0.64 -1.96 0.51
N PHE A 345 0.55 -1.42 0.79
CA PHE A 345 1.45 -0.95 -0.28
C PHE A 345 1.95 -2.04 -1.20
N LEU A 346 2.11 -3.25 -0.69
CA LEU A 346 2.56 -4.37 -1.51
C LEU A 346 1.52 -4.71 -2.57
N GLY A 347 0.23 -4.64 -2.23
CA GLY A 347 -0.85 -4.86 -3.20
C GLY A 347 -0.78 -3.87 -4.36
N ARG A 348 -0.51 -2.58 -4.09
CA ARG A 348 -0.26 -1.60 -5.13
C ARG A 348 0.90 -2.00 -6.04
N ASP A 349 2.03 -2.37 -5.46
CA ASP A 349 3.23 -2.68 -6.24
C ASP A 349 3.04 -3.95 -7.07
N PHE A 350 2.32 -4.93 -6.56
CA PHE A 350 1.90 -6.12 -7.32
C PHE A 350 0.91 -5.77 -8.43
N ALA A 351 0.00 -4.85 -8.18
CA ALA A 351 -0.91 -4.37 -9.22
C ALA A 351 -0.17 -3.60 -10.31
N ILE A 352 0.84 -2.79 -9.98
CA ILE A 352 1.70 -2.12 -10.96
C ILE A 352 2.43 -3.14 -11.83
N HIS A 353 3.02 -4.18 -11.24
CA HIS A 353 3.66 -5.27 -11.97
C HIS A 353 2.66 -5.96 -12.92
N HIS A 354 1.48 -6.31 -12.42
CA HIS A 354 0.41 -6.92 -13.19
C HIS A 354 -0.02 -6.08 -14.39
N ILE A 355 -0.20 -4.77 -14.16
CA ILE A 355 -0.59 -3.80 -15.20
C ILE A 355 0.51 -3.66 -16.24
N ASN A 356 1.78 -3.54 -15.81
CA ASN A 356 2.93 -3.43 -16.70
C ASN A 356 3.07 -4.67 -17.59
N ASN A 357 2.84 -5.87 -17.05
CA ASN A 357 2.85 -7.10 -17.83
C ASN A 357 1.82 -7.07 -18.97
N TRP A 358 0.67 -6.47 -18.72
CA TRP A 358 -0.41 -6.37 -19.70
C TRP A 358 -0.23 -5.22 -20.70
N MET A 359 0.08 -4.00 -20.20
CA MET A 359 0.14 -2.81 -21.07
C MET A 359 1.46 -2.68 -21.83
N GLY A 360 2.53 -3.34 -21.37
CA GLY A 360 3.88 -3.18 -21.93
C GLY A 360 4.50 -1.83 -21.56
N THR A 361 5.63 -1.53 -22.21
CA THR A 361 6.45 -0.36 -21.90
C THR A 361 6.02 0.93 -22.60
N HIS A 362 5.07 0.85 -23.51
CA HIS A 362 4.52 2.00 -24.24
C HIS A 362 3.29 2.61 -23.56
N GLY A 363 2.70 1.93 -22.59
CA GLY A 363 1.63 2.47 -21.77
C GLY A 363 2.16 3.31 -20.60
N TRP A 364 1.27 4.11 -20.00
CA TRP A 364 1.58 4.95 -18.85
C TRP A 364 0.49 4.81 -17.79
N ILE A 365 0.85 4.42 -16.59
CA ILE A 365 -0.06 4.46 -15.45
C ILE A 365 -0.18 5.91 -14.99
N GLN A 366 -1.27 6.56 -15.39
CA GLN A 366 -1.56 7.94 -15.03
C GLN A 366 -2.02 8.04 -13.58
N ASN A 367 -2.90 7.14 -13.17
CA ASN A 367 -3.44 7.09 -11.81
C ASN A 367 -3.48 5.65 -11.35
N ILE A 368 -3.17 5.42 -10.09
CA ILE A 368 -3.41 4.16 -9.41
C ILE A 368 -4.04 4.42 -8.05
N ARG A 369 -5.14 3.74 -7.76
CA ARG A 369 -5.85 3.80 -6.50
C ARG A 369 -6.06 2.40 -5.96
N TRP A 370 -5.87 2.25 -4.67
CA TRP A 370 -6.00 0.94 -4.03
C TRP A 370 -6.41 1.11 -2.57
N GLY A 371 -6.88 0.05 -1.99
CA GLY A 371 -7.23 0.04 -0.59
C GLY A 371 -7.49 -1.35 -0.05
N ILE A 372 -7.46 -1.41 1.26
CA ILE A 372 -7.81 -2.61 2.00
C ILE A 372 -9.33 -2.71 2.04
N MET A 373 -9.84 -3.92 1.85
CA MET A 373 -11.25 -4.18 2.03
C MET A 373 -11.69 -3.83 3.45
N THR A 374 -12.76 -3.08 3.54
CA THR A 374 -13.35 -2.78 4.84
C THR A 374 -14.19 -3.95 5.32
N HIS A 375 -14.09 -4.26 6.61
CA HIS A 375 -14.88 -5.33 7.19
C HIS A 375 -16.36 -5.06 7.10
N PRO A 376 -17.17 -6.10 6.83
CA PRO A 376 -18.59 -6.05 7.11
C PRO A 376 -18.83 -5.84 8.60
N VAL A 377 -19.96 -5.21 8.90
CA VAL A 377 -20.47 -4.88 10.25
C VAL A 377 -20.46 -6.06 11.23
N GLU A 378 -20.51 -7.29 10.73
CA GLU A 378 -20.50 -8.55 11.49
C GLU A 378 -19.30 -8.77 12.41
N GLN A 379 -18.25 -7.97 12.26
CA GLN A 379 -17.02 -8.09 13.06
C GLN A 379 -16.85 -6.96 14.09
N GLY A 380 -17.90 -6.23 14.41
CA GLY A 380 -17.89 -5.23 15.47
C GLY A 380 -17.19 -3.92 15.12
N PHE A 381 -16.84 -3.73 13.84
CA PHE A 381 -16.37 -2.47 13.32
C PHE A 381 -17.47 -1.87 12.44
N ASP A 382 -18.23 -0.92 12.95
CA ASP A 382 -19.17 -0.13 12.16
C ASP A 382 -18.38 0.77 11.20
N PHE A 383 -18.23 0.29 9.98
CA PHE A 383 -17.70 1.11 8.90
C PHE A 383 -18.85 1.72 8.13
N PRO A 384 -18.94 3.03 8.07
CA PRO A 384 -19.88 3.66 7.16
C PRO A 384 -19.61 3.19 5.73
N LYS A 385 -20.64 2.80 5.04
CA LYS A 385 -20.58 2.31 3.64
C LYS A 385 -19.85 3.25 2.67
N ASN A 386 -19.67 4.50 3.05
CA ASN A 386 -19.07 5.55 2.21
C ASN A 386 -17.54 5.70 2.36
N THR A 387 -16.89 4.87 3.15
CA THR A 387 -15.43 4.89 3.32
C THR A 387 -14.75 3.69 2.67
N SER A 388 -15.53 2.83 2.06
CA SER A 388 -15.01 1.62 1.46
C SER A 388 -14.49 1.90 0.06
N VAL A 389 -13.40 1.28 -0.23
CA VAL A 389 -12.81 1.11 -1.55
C VAL A 389 -13.66 0.17 -2.42
N CYS A 390 -14.72 -0.39 -1.88
CA CYS A 390 -15.64 -1.34 -2.54
C CYS A 390 -16.35 -0.81 -3.78
N GLU A 391 -16.09 0.42 -4.20
CA GLU A 391 -16.58 0.92 -5.49
C GLU A 391 -16.17 0.03 -6.67
N MET A 392 -15.00 -0.61 -6.60
CA MET A 392 -14.54 -1.47 -7.67
C MET A 392 -15.30 -2.78 -7.73
N ILE A 393 -15.69 -3.36 -6.58
CA ILE A 393 -16.54 -4.56 -6.55
C ILE A 393 -17.87 -4.32 -7.26
N GLU A 394 -18.46 -3.14 -7.06
CA GLU A 394 -19.71 -2.78 -7.73
C GLU A 394 -19.53 -2.56 -9.24
N LYS A 395 -18.36 -2.03 -9.65
CA LYS A 395 -18.03 -1.73 -11.05
C LYS A 395 -17.53 -2.94 -11.84
N ILE A 396 -16.99 -3.96 -11.18
CA ILE A 396 -16.36 -5.12 -11.83
C ILE A 396 -17.26 -6.33 -11.70
N PRO A 397 -17.93 -6.78 -12.80
CA PRO A 397 -18.81 -7.93 -12.76
C PRO A 397 -18.14 -9.23 -12.27
N ALA A 398 -16.84 -9.40 -12.51
CA ALA A 398 -16.08 -10.56 -12.06
C ALA A 398 -15.95 -10.63 -10.52
N CYS A 399 -16.19 -9.54 -9.81
CA CYS A 399 -16.17 -9.49 -8.35
C CYS A 399 -17.54 -9.71 -7.71
N ALA A 400 -18.60 -9.77 -8.50
CA ALA A 400 -19.96 -9.89 -7.98
C ALA A 400 -20.12 -11.14 -7.11
N GLY A 401 -20.59 -10.94 -5.88
CA GLY A 401 -20.83 -12.02 -4.93
C GLY A 401 -19.61 -12.64 -4.26
N LYS A 402 -18.40 -12.13 -4.56
CA LYS A 402 -17.19 -12.55 -3.82
C LYS A 402 -17.24 -12.03 -2.40
N LYS A 403 -16.70 -12.81 -1.49
CA LYS A 403 -16.46 -12.38 -0.12
C LYS A 403 -15.26 -11.43 -0.06
N CYS A 404 -15.36 -10.46 0.82
CA CYS A 404 -14.27 -9.56 1.15
C CYS A 404 -13.64 -9.97 2.47
N ASN A 405 -12.33 -9.97 2.50
CA ASN A 405 -11.54 -10.12 3.72
C ASN A 405 -10.69 -8.86 3.90
N THR A 406 -10.04 -8.68 5.03
CA THR A 406 -9.43 -7.37 5.28
C THR A 406 -7.95 -7.32 5.07
N HIS A 407 -7.25 -8.40 5.23
CA HIS A 407 -5.79 -8.39 5.13
C HIS A 407 -5.26 -9.73 4.61
N GLY A 408 -4.35 -9.64 3.66
CA GLY A 408 -3.39 -10.69 3.42
C GLY A 408 -2.49 -10.86 4.65
N LEU A 409 -2.06 -12.06 4.89
CA LEU A 409 -1.14 -12.39 5.98
C LEU A 409 0.23 -12.74 5.42
N GLN A 410 1.24 -12.56 6.26
CA GLN A 410 2.58 -13.06 5.97
C GLN A 410 2.52 -14.52 5.50
N TYR A 411 3.29 -14.82 4.48
CA TYR A 411 3.32 -16.11 3.76
C TYR A 411 2.12 -16.43 2.88
N ASP A 412 1.15 -15.55 2.72
CA ASP A 412 0.16 -15.71 1.66
C ASP A 412 0.81 -15.49 0.28
N VAL A 413 0.37 -16.23 -0.70
CA VAL A 413 0.64 -15.97 -2.11
C VAL A 413 -0.55 -15.23 -2.69
N MET A 414 -0.31 -14.05 -3.22
CA MET A 414 -1.35 -13.18 -3.77
C MET A 414 -1.54 -13.45 -5.25
N LYS A 415 -2.79 -13.56 -5.68
CA LYS A 415 -3.23 -13.57 -7.08
C LYS A 415 -3.82 -12.22 -7.42
N ILE A 416 -3.26 -11.58 -8.43
CA ILE A 416 -3.73 -10.30 -8.92
C ILE A 416 -4.56 -10.54 -10.18
N HIS A 417 -5.81 -10.10 -10.12
CA HIS A 417 -6.78 -10.17 -11.19
C HIS A 417 -7.13 -8.76 -11.62
N SER A 418 -7.53 -8.58 -12.88
CA SER A 418 -8.05 -7.28 -13.32
C SER A 418 -9.05 -7.43 -14.47
N GLN A 419 -9.86 -6.38 -14.66
CA GLN A 419 -10.78 -6.26 -15.77
C GLN A 419 -10.87 -4.80 -16.22
N VAL A 420 -10.86 -4.60 -17.54
CA VAL A 420 -11.17 -3.30 -18.13
C VAL A 420 -12.66 -3.01 -17.92
N TYR A 421 -12.99 -1.91 -17.25
CA TYR A 421 -14.38 -1.55 -17.00
C TYR A 421 -14.84 -0.27 -17.71
N ASP A 422 -13.90 0.54 -18.20
CA ASP A 422 -14.20 1.72 -19.02
C ASP A 422 -13.05 2.05 -19.96
N LYS A 423 -13.35 2.79 -21.02
CA LYS A 423 -12.35 3.31 -21.95
C LYS A 423 -12.89 4.58 -22.61
N TYR A 424 -12.06 5.61 -22.69
CA TYR A 424 -12.48 6.92 -23.20
C TYR A 424 -11.31 7.71 -23.81
N GLU A 425 -11.69 8.74 -24.55
CA GLU A 425 -10.77 9.75 -25.05
C GLU A 425 -11.00 11.06 -24.30
N LYS A 426 -9.92 11.73 -23.93
CA LYS A 426 -9.96 13.01 -23.25
C LYS A 426 -8.76 13.86 -23.68
N ASP A 427 -9.00 15.08 -24.11
CA ASP A 427 -7.98 16.05 -24.51
C ASP A 427 -7.02 15.51 -25.62
N GLY A 428 -7.53 14.61 -26.49
CA GLY A 428 -6.76 13.94 -27.53
C GLY A 428 -5.87 12.80 -27.05
N GLU A 429 -5.99 12.40 -25.80
CA GLU A 429 -5.32 11.26 -25.21
C GLU A 429 -6.31 10.11 -24.97
N HIS A 430 -5.80 8.89 -24.94
CA HIS A 430 -6.59 7.67 -24.95
C HIS A 430 -6.39 6.90 -23.64
N PHE A 431 -7.47 6.74 -22.88
CA PHE A 431 -7.44 6.16 -21.54
C PHE A 431 -8.24 4.86 -21.45
N VAL A 432 -7.75 3.99 -20.58
CA VAL A 432 -8.42 2.76 -20.17
C VAL A 432 -8.50 2.75 -18.65
N GLU A 433 -9.69 2.44 -18.12
CA GLU A 433 -9.90 2.20 -16.70
C GLU A 433 -9.86 0.70 -16.43
N LEU A 434 -8.88 0.29 -15.65
CA LEU A 434 -8.67 -1.09 -15.24
C LEU A 434 -8.96 -1.22 -13.76
N GLY A 435 -9.93 -2.04 -13.40
CA GLY A 435 -10.14 -2.43 -12.01
C GLY A 435 -9.35 -3.70 -11.68
N PHE A 436 -8.76 -3.77 -10.51
CA PHE A 436 -8.05 -4.96 -10.05
C PHE A 436 -8.52 -5.40 -8.67
N TRP A 437 -8.35 -6.67 -8.38
CA TRP A 437 -8.60 -7.25 -7.06
C TRP A 437 -7.58 -8.34 -6.77
N ILE A 438 -7.27 -8.51 -5.50
CA ILE A 438 -6.27 -9.43 -5.02
C ILE A 438 -6.93 -10.51 -4.16
N THR A 439 -6.71 -11.76 -4.54
CA THR A 439 -7.09 -12.95 -3.77
C THR A 439 -5.83 -13.69 -3.33
N THR A 440 -5.97 -14.82 -2.65
CA THR A 440 -4.83 -15.72 -2.42
C THR A 440 -4.92 -16.98 -3.29
N ILE A 441 -3.86 -17.77 -3.34
CA ILE A 441 -3.93 -19.07 -4.02
C ILE A 441 -4.82 -20.08 -3.25
N ASN A 442 -5.08 -19.84 -1.97
CA ASN A 442 -5.77 -20.76 -1.09
C ASN A 442 -7.29 -20.52 -1.02
N ASP A 443 -7.73 -19.35 -1.45
CA ASP A 443 -9.14 -18.97 -1.45
C ASP A 443 -9.44 -17.91 -2.52
N ASP A 444 -10.72 -17.60 -2.70
CA ASP A 444 -11.22 -16.62 -3.66
C ASP A 444 -11.82 -15.38 -2.97
N GLU A 445 -11.45 -15.16 -1.71
CA GLU A 445 -11.84 -13.95 -0.97
C GLU A 445 -10.98 -12.76 -1.42
N ILE A 446 -11.59 -11.59 -1.51
CA ILE A 446 -10.89 -10.37 -1.92
C ILE A 446 -10.24 -9.72 -0.68
N TYR A 447 -8.94 -9.54 -0.72
CA TYR A 447 -8.15 -8.94 0.35
C TYR A 447 -7.83 -7.48 0.10
N GLU A 448 -7.68 -7.13 -1.14
CA GLU A 448 -7.37 -5.80 -1.59
C GLU A 448 -7.97 -5.56 -2.97
N GLU A 449 -8.36 -4.33 -3.24
CA GLU A 449 -8.88 -3.93 -4.56
C GLU A 449 -8.42 -2.53 -4.91
N GLY A 450 -8.55 -2.21 -6.18
CA GLY A 450 -8.24 -0.89 -6.67
C GLY A 450 -8.51 -0.73 -8.15
N GLY A 451 -8.03 0.37 -8.68
CA GLY A 451 -8.14 0.66 -10.09
C GLY A 451 -6.95 1.46 -10.59
N ALA A 452 -6.79 1.47 -11.88
CA ALA A 452 -5.80 2.27 -12.57
C ALA A 452 -6.38 2.94 -13.79
N THR A 453 -6.01 4.20 -13.98
CA THR A 453 -6.21 4.92 -15.23
C THR A 453 -4.92 4.79 -16.03
N ILE A 454 -5.01 4.18 -17.18
CA ILE A 454 -3.87 3.85 -18.02
C ILE A 454 -4.01 4.58 -19.33
N LYS A 455 -2.99 5.36 -19.68
CA LYS A 455 -2.87 6.00 -20.99
C LYS A 455 -2.18 5.04 -21.95
N LEU A 456 -2.81 4.79 -23.09
CA LEU A 456 -2.28 3.92 -24.13
C LEU A 456 -2.04 4.68 -25.43
N PRO A 457 -1.06 4.26 -26.25
CA PRO A 457 -0.88 4.80 -27.61
C PRO A 457 -2.10 4.45 -28.48
N SER A 458 -2.38 5.34 -29.43
CA SER A 458 -3.40 5.15 -30.48
C SER A 458 -2.74 5.08 -31.85
N ARG A 459 -3.42 4.43 -32.77
CA ARG A 459 -2.99 4.39 -34.19
C ARG A 459 -3.33 5.68 -34.95
N GLY A 460 -4.07 6.60 -34.36
CA GLY A 460 -4.49 7.88 -34.94
C GLY A 460 -5.91 7.87 -35.44
#